data_99c22e60ccf84716a71d090390f52f7d
#
_entry.id   99c22e60ccf84716a71d090390f52f7d
#
_cell.length_a   1.000
_cell.length_b   1.000
_cell.length_c   1.000
_cell.angle_alpha   90.00
_cell.angle_beta   90.00
_cell.angle_gamma   90.00
#
_symmetry.space_group_name_H-M   'P 1'
#
loop_
_entity.id
_entity.type
_entity.pdbx_description
1 polymer ?
#
loop_
_entity_poly.entity_id
_entity_poly.type
_entity_poly.pdbx_seq_one_letter_code
_entity_poly.pdbx_strand_id
1 'polypeptide(L)'
;LPYFVKSEHNEALDDQYHGQNGPLNVAQLRHDNPFTRYFVEAGSKHYKTNDDFNGSDQEGVGVYQVTQKNGKRCSAAVAYLNPAKHRKNLTIMTDTVVDKINFKNLTAVSVKCITKNKVNELYAKKEILLCGGAYGSPTILQRSGIGNESFLQSHNIECLLDLKGVGENLQDHIDYITSHRVDSWELFAKPFKSLKFLSLIHI
;
A
#
# COMPACT_ATOMS: atom_id res chain seq x y z
N LEU A 1 12.94 -2.00 10.39
CA LEU A 1 13.27 -0.58 10.27
C LEU A 1 14.24 -0.27 9.12
N PRO A 2 15.41 -0.94 8.92
CA PRO A 2 16.40 -0.54 7.89
C PRO A 2 15.84 -0.42 6.47
N TYR A 3 14.87 -1.27 6.09
CA TYR A 3 14.25 -1.20 4.76
C TYR A 3 13.29 -0.04 4.60
N PHE A 4 12.61 0.39 5.66
CA PHE A 4 11.80 1.60 5.64
C PHE A 4 12.67 2.83 5.41
N VAL A 5 13.72 3.00 6.21
CA VAL A 5 14.72 4.08 6.06
C VAL A 5 15.33 4.06 4.65
N LYS A 6 15.70 2.86 4.14
CA LYS A 6 16.27 2.71 2.79
C LYS A 6 15.29 3.10 1.68
N SER A 7 13.98 2.90 1.88
CA SER A 7 12.97 3.20 0.88
C SER A 7 12.53 4.65 0.87
N GLU A 8 12.67 5.35 1.98
CA GLU A 8 12.15 6.69 2.21
C GLU A 8 13.11 7.79 1.70
N HIS A 9 12.50 8.84 1.16
CA HIS A 9 13.09 10.16 0.99
C HIS A 9 12.19 11.17 1.70
N ASN A 10 12.48 11.45 2.97
CA ASN A 10 11.73 12.39 3.77
C ASN A 10 12.23 13.81 3.53
N GLU A 11 11.35 14.73 3.13
CA GLU A 11 11.71 16.13 2.82
C GLU A 11 11.99 16.96 4.10
N ALA A 12 11.56 16.49 5.27
CA ALA A 12 11.58 17.27 6.51
C ALA A 12 12.40 16.65 7.64
N LEU A 13 12.46 15.33 7.71
CA LEU A 13 13.08 14.61 8.83
C LEU A 13 14.29 13.80 8.33
N ASP A 14 15.39 13.86 9.09
CA ASP A 14 16.62 13.13 8.84
C ASP A 14 17.19 12.62 10.18
N ASP A 15 16.86 11.40 10.54
CA ASP A 15 17.27 10.76 11.78
C ASP A 15 17.37 9.24 11.63
N GLN A 16 17.49 8.52 12.74
CA GLN A 16 17.59 7.05 12.74
C GLN A 16 16.32 6.32 12.24
N TYR A 17 15.18 7.00 12.17
CA TYR A 17 13.90 6.44 11.73
C TYR A 17 13.57 6.80 10.29
N HIS A 18 14.16 7.88 9.75
CA HIS A 18 13.86 8.48 8.46
C HIS A 18 15.03 8.43 7.49
N GLY A 19 14.70 8.23 6.21
CA GLY A 19 15.68 8.18 5.13
C GLY A 19 15.58 9.38 4.19
N GLN A 20 16.76 9.81 3.67
CA GLN A 20 16.88 10.93 2.75
C GLN A 20 17.16 10.51 1.29
N ASN A 21 17.52 9.24 1.07
CA ASN A 21 18.05 8.80 -0.22
C ASN A 21 17.21 7.73 -0.91
N GLY A 22 16.05 7.39 -0.34
CA GLY A 22 15.17 6.40 -0.91
C GLY A 22 14.34 6.94 -2.09
N PRO A 23 13.73 6.07 -2.87
CA PRO A 23 12.91 6.49 -4.02
C PRO A 23 11.51 6.97 -3.64
N LEU A 24 10.99 6.60 -2.47
CA LEU A 24 9.64 6.94 -2.02
C LEU A 24 9.65 8.28 -1.29
N ASN A 25 9.12 9.31 -1.93
CA ASN A 25 9.09 10.64 -1.36
C ASN A 25 8.01 10.79 -0.30
N VAL A 26 8.39 11.31 0.86
CA VAL A 26 7.53 11.66 1.99
C VAL A 26 7.64 13.15 2.26
N ALA A 27 6.51 13.82 2.38
CA ALA A 27 6.45 15.26 2.52
C ALA A 27 5.37 15.69 3.51
N GLN A 28 5.48 16.90 4.03
CA GLN A 28 4.39 17.53 4.77
C GLN A 28 3.21 17.82 3.84
N LEU A 29 2.00 17.84 4.39
CA LEU A 29 0.81 18.24 3.67
C LEU A 29 0.96 19.68 3.16
N ARG A 30 0.70 19.90 1.87
CA ARG A 30 0.76 21.23 1.25
C ARG A 30 -0.50 22.05 1.46
N HIS A 31 -1.59 21.39 1.83
CA HIS A 31 -2.86 22.08 2.06
C HIS A 31 -3.00 22.43 3.54
N ASP A 32 -3.09 23.73 3.80
CA ASP A 32 -3.35 24.25 5.14
C ASP A 32 -4.85 24.49 5.31
N ASN A 33 -5.52 23.55 5.96
CA ASN A 33 -6.92 23.71 6.33
C ASN A 33 -7.01 24.28 7.76
N PRO A 34 -7.63 25.44 7.99
CA PRO A 34 -7.74 26.01 9.32
C PRO A 34 -8.38 25.06 10.35
N PHE A 35 -9.31 24.22 9.94
CA PHE A 35 -9.92 23.23 10.83
C PHE A 35 -8.96 22.13 11.28
N THR A 36 -7.96 21.77 10.48
CA THR A 36 -6.88 20.88 10.92
C THR A 36 -6.10 21.51 12.08
N ARG A 37 -5.78 22.80 11.97
CA ARG A 37 -5.10 23.54 13.07
C ARG A 37 -5.97 23.61 14.31
N TYR A 38 -7.25 23.96 14.19
CA TYR A 38 -8.19 23.99 15.32
C TYR A 38 -8.34 22.65 15.99
N PHE A 39 -8.37 21.55 15.22
CA PHE A 39 -8.41 20.20 15.76
C PHE A 39 -7.16 19.86 16.57
N VAL A 40 -5.96 20.13 16.01
CA VAL A 40 -4.68 19.90 16.70
C VAL A 40 -4.58 20.78 17.95
N GLU A 41 -4.96 22.03 17.89
CA GLU A 41 -4.98 22.95 19.04
C GLU A 41 -5.92 22.46 20.13
N ALA A 42 -7.13 22.04 19.78
CA ALA A 42 -8.07 21.49 20.73
C ALA A 42 -7.55 20.19 21.37
N GLY A 43 -7.00 19.30 20.57
CA GLY A 43 -6.43 18.04 21.00
C GLY A 43 -5.20 18.20 21.90
N SER A 44 -4.37 19.21 21.64
CA SER A 44 -3.16 19.49 22.43
C SER A 44 -3.44 19.88 23.89
N LYS A 45 -4.69 20.23 24.22
CA LYS A 45 -5.13 20.46 25.61
C LYS A 45 -5.25 19.15 26.42
N HIS A 46 -5.33 18.01 25.76
CA HIS A 46 -5.55 16.71 26.39
C HIS A 46 -4.46 15.69 26.06
N TYR A 47 -3.79 15.87 24.93
CA TYR A 47 -2.76 14.96 24.43
C TYR A 47 -1.51 15.77 24.07
N LYS A 48 -0.34 15.14 24.12
CA LYS A 48 0.88 15.76 23.59
C LYS A 48 0.76 15.98 22.09
N THR A 49 1.37 17.04 21.58
CA THR A 49 1.55 17.21 20.13
C THR A 49 2.63 16.27 19.63
N ASN A 50 2.42 15.74 18.44
CA ASN A 50 3.39 14.89 17.77
C ASN A 50 3.48 15.28 16.29
N ASP A 51 4.67 15.67 15.86
CA ASP A 51 4.97 16.05 14.47
C ASP A 51 5.55 14.90 13.66
N ASP A 52 5.81 13.76 14.33
CA ASP A 52 6.36 12.55 13.73
C ASP A 52 5.74 11.27 14.33
N PHE A 53 4.76 10.72 13.63
CA PHE A 53 4.08 9.47 14.02
C PHE A 53 4.84 8.21 13.60
N ASN A 54 5.96 8.33 12.89
CA ASN A 54 6.80 7.21 12.45
C ASN A 54 8.15 7.16 13.15
N GLY A 55 8.38 8.04 14.12
CA GLY A 55 9.57 8.11 14.94
C GLY A 55 9.55 7.18 16.15
N SER A 56 10.28 7.56 17.19
CA SER A 56 10.39 6.80 18.44
C SER A 56 9.10 6.78 19.26
N ASP A 57 8.23 7.74 19.06
CA ASP A 57 6.99 7.93 19.78
C ASP A 57 5.83 8.16 18.80
N GLN A 58 4.83 7.30 18.87
CA GLN A 58 3.68 7.31 17.96
C GLN A 58 2.41 7.89 18.58
N GLU A 59 2.45 8.22 19.87
CA GLU A 59 1.29 8.78 20.55
C GLU A 59 1.20 10.30 20.39
N GLY A 60 -0.01 10.81 20.33
CA GLY A 60 -0.25 12.25 20.35
C GLY A 60 -1.27 12.72 19.33
N VAL A 61 -1.32 14.02 19.14
CA VAL A 61 -2.14 14.71 18.13
C VAL A 61 -1.27 15.55 17.21
N GLY A 62 -1.50 15.44 15.91
CA GLY A 62 -0.68 16.15 14.93
C GLY A 62 -1.16 15.94 13.50
N VAL A 63 -0.36 16.33 12.54
CA VAL A 63 -0.64 16.21 11.11
C VAL A 63 0.31 15.18 10.51
N TYR A 64 -0.25 14.17 9.84
CA TYR A 64 0.53 13.13 9.18
C TYR A 64 1.32 13.68 8.00
N GLN A 65 2.55 13.17 7.85
CA GLN A 65 3.25 13.24 6.58
C GLN A 65 2.60 12.33 5.54
N VAL A 66 2.81 12.61 4.27
CA VAL A 66 2.19 11.89 3.17
C VAL A 66 3.19 11.53 2.09
N THR A 67 2.94 10.40 1.41
CA THR A 67 3.74 9.99 0.24
C THR A 67 3.39 10.81 -0.98
N GLN A 68 3.91 12.03 -1.02
CA GLN A 68 3.73 13.00 -2.10
C GLN A 68 5.07 13.57 -2.57
N LYS A 69 5.13 13.92 -3.86
CA LYS A 69 6.21 14.69 -4.47
C LYS A 69 5.62 15.79 -5.34
N ASN A 70 5.98 17.04 -5.09
CA ASN A 70 5.45 18.19 -5.85
C ASN A 70 3.91 18.25 -5.90
N GLY A 71 3.24 17.92 -4.79
CA GLY A 71 1.77 17.91 -4.68
C GLY A 71 1.06 16.79 -5.42
N LYS A 72 1.80 15.79 -5.92
CA LYS A 72 1.25 14.59 -6.56
C LYS A 72 1.60 13.36 -5.75
N ARG A 73 0.74 12.35 -5.76
CA ARG A 73 0.98 11.07 -5.08
C ARG A 73 2.27 10.43 -5.59
N CYS A 74 3.19 10.12 -4.68
CA CYS A 74 4.39 9.33 -4.94
C CYS A 74 4.08 7.85 -4.66
N SER A 75 3.36 7.20 -5.57
CA SER A 75 3.06 5.76 -5.45
C SER A 75 4.30 4.90 -5.66
N ALA A 76 4.23 3.62 -5.29
CA ALA A 76 5.29 2.65 -5.60
C ALA A 76 5.62 2.59 -7.11
N ALA A 77 4.61 2.75 -7.97
CA ALA A 77 4.84 2.84 -9.40
C ALA A 77 5.68 4.07 -9.79
N VAL A 78 5.41 5.24 -9.18
CA VAL A 78 6.18 6.46 -9.40
C VAL A 78 7.59 6.33 -8.84
N ALA A 79 7.72 5.79 -7.63
CA ALA A 79 8.98 5.70 -6.92
C ALA A 79 9.93 4.65 -7.52
N TYR A 80 9.42 3.48 -7.89
CA TYR A 80 10.25 2.32 -8.26
C TYR A 80 10.09 1.89 -9.72
N LEU A 81 8.85 1.83 -10.23
CA LEU A 81 8.59 1.27 -11.53
C LEU A 81 8.95 2.23 -12.67
N ASN A 82 8.54 3.49 -12.58
CA ASN A 82 8.79 4.48 -13.62
C ASN A 82 10.29 4.69 -13.92
N PRO A 83 11.19 4.78 -12.91
CA PRO A 83 12.63 4.84 -13.18
C PRO A 83 13.21 3.58 -13.82
N ALA A 84 12.60 2.42 -13.60
CA ALA A 84 13.08 1.13 -14.08
C ALA A 84 12.47 0.68 -15.42
N LYS A 85 11.38 1.30 -15.89
CA LYS A 85 10.60 0.84 -17.06
C LYS A 85 11.37 0.73 -18.36
N HIS A 86 12.50 1.43 -18.47
CA HIS A 86 13.36 1.39 -19.65
C HIS A 86 14.39 0.26 -19.63
N ARG A 87 14.48 -0.50 -18.55
CA ARG A 87 15.43 -1.62 -18.44
C ARG A 87 15.00 -2.76 -19.37
N LYS A 88 15.94 -3.23 -20.20
CA LYS A 88 15.69 -4.33 -21.17
C LYS A 88 15.31 -5.66 -20.49
N ASN A 89 15.69 -5.85 -19.24
CA ASN A 89 15.40 -7.04 -18.45
C ASN A 89 14.13 -6.94 -17.61
N LEU A 90 13.32 -5.87 -17.77
CA LEU A 90 12.04 -5.70 -17.08
C LEU A 90 10.90 -5.79 -18.09
N THR A 91 9.99 -6.72 -17.86
CA THR A 91 8.73 -6.84 -18.58
C THR A 91 7.57 -6.57 -17.61
N ILE A 92 6.70 -5.62 -17.95
CA ILE A 92 5.51 -5.27 -17.17
C ILE A 92 4.29 -5.74 -17.95
N MET A 93 3.50 -6.60 -17.32
CA MET A 93 2.25 -7.13 -17.89
C MET A 93 1.07 -6.54 -17.12
N THR A 94 0.39 -5.57 -17.72
CA THR A 94 -0.88 -5.02 -17.22
C THR A 94 -2.07 -5.86 -17.68
N ASP A 95 -3.24 -5.63 -17.09
CA ASP A 95 -4.49 -6.36 -17.44
C ASP A 95 -4.29 -7.88 -17.39
N THR A 96 -3.48 -8.33 -16.43
CA THR A 96 -3.09 -9.72 -16.27
C THR A 96 -3.44 -10.20 -14.87
N VAL A 97 -4.30 -11.19 -14.78
CA VAL A 97 -4.70 -11.83 -13.53
C VAL A 97 -3.88 -13.09 -13.33
N VAL A 98 -3.22 -13.20 -12.18
CA VAL A 98 -2.54 -14.43 -11.79
C VAL A 98 -3.58 -15.43 -11.28
N ASP A 99 -3.63 -16.61 -11.91
CA ASP A 99 -4.51 -17.70 -11.52
C ASP A 99 -3.90 -18.53 -10.39
N LYS A 100 -2.76 -19.14 -10.65
CA LYS A 100 -2.03 -19.98 -9.68
C LYS A 100 -0.56 -20.10 -10.03
N ILE A 101 0.22 -20.60 -9.07
CA ILE A 101 1.61 -21.02 -9.25
C ILE A 101 1.60 -22.52 -9.52
N ASN A 102 2.36 -22.97 -10.51
CA ASN A 102 2.57 -24.39 -10.78
C ASN A 102 3.85 -24.87 -10.11
N PHE A 103 3.77 -26.07 -9.54
CA PHE A 103 4.86 -26.70 -8.80
C PHE A 103 5.31 -28.00 -9.46
N LYS A 104 6.59 -28.30 -9.32
CA LYS A 104 7.18 -29.61 -9.62
C LYS A 104 7.98 -30.06 -8.40
N ASN A 105 7.55 -31.13 -7.74
CA ASN A 105 8.19 -31.62 -6.51
C ASN A 105 8.39 -30.51 -5.47
N LEU A 106 7.35 -29.76 -5.14
CA LEU A 106 7.34 -28.59 -4.21
C LEU A 106 8.21 -27.39 -4.64
N THR A 107 8.77 -27.42 -5.84
CA THR A 107 9.49 -26.27 -6.40
C THR A 107 8.57 -25.48 -7.30
N ALA A 108 8.41 -24.19 -7.06
CA ALA A 108 7.65 -23.28 -7.93
C ALA A 108 8.38 -23.11 -9.27
N VAL A 109 7.72 -23.49 -10.36
CA VAL A 109 8.34 -23.50 -11.70
C VAL A 109 7.75 -22.49 -12.66
N SER A 110 6.47 -22.18 -12.52
CA SER A 110 5.78 -21.25 -13.42
C SER A 110 4.59 -20.59 -12.75
N VAL A 111 4.11 -19.55 -13.38
CA VAL A 111 2.88 -18.83 -13.00
C VAL A 111 1.88 -18.96 -14.14
N LYS A 112 0.68 -19.46 -13.83
CA LYS A 112 -0.45 -19.43 -14.75
C LYS A 112 -1.17 -18.11 -14.61
N CYS A 113 -1.33 -17.39 -15.70
CA CYS A 113 -2.02 -16.10 -15.70
C CYS A 113 -2.96 -15.93 -16.89
N ILE A 114 -3.91 -15.01 -16.76
CA ILE A 114 -4.92 -14.70 -17.78
C ILE A 114 -4.74 -13.26 -18.21
N THR A 115 -4.45 -13.07 -19.48
CA THR A 115 -4.31 -11.75 -20.12
C THR A 115 -5.29 -11.66 -21.28
N LYS A 116 -6.20 -10.70 -21.27
CA LYS A 116 -7.21 -10.52 -22.35
C LYS A 116 -7.95 -11.83 -22.68
N ASN A 117 -8.41 -12.56 -21.66
CA ASN A 117 -9.09 -13.86 -21.74
C ASN A 117 -8.25 -15.00 -22.35
N LYS A 118 -6.95 -14.82 -22.50
CA LYS A 118 -6.03 -15.89 -22.91
C LYS A 118 -5.23 -16.37 -21.72
N VAL A 119 -5.18 -17.69 -21.58
CA VAL A 119 -4.35 -18.34 -20.56
C VAL A 119 -2.90 -18.36 -21.04
N ASN A 120 -2.00 -17.91 -20.19
CA ASN A 120 -0.56 -17.91 -20.43
C ASN A 120 0.14 -18.59 -19.26
N GLU A 121 1.29 -19.18 -19.53
CA GLU A 121 2.16 -19.76 -18.53
C GLU A 121 3.55 -19.14 -18.64
N LEU A 122 4.04 -18.58 -17.54
CA LEU A 122 5.32 -17.87 -17.46
C LEU A 122 6.26 -18.66 -16.56
N TYR A 123 7.36 -19.14 -17.11
CA TYR A 123 8.33 -19.96 -16.40
C TYR A 123 9.37 -19.11 -15.67
N ALA A 124 9.65 -19.46 -14.42
CA ALA A 124 10.68 -18.84 -13.62
C ALA A 124 12.01 -19.59 -13.75
N LYS A 125 13.11 -18.84 -13.92
CA LYS A 125 14.46 -19.42 -13.96
C LYS A 125 15.11 -19.51 -12.57
N LYS A 126 14.70 -18.64 -11.64
CA LYS A 126 15.29 -18.57 -10.29
C LYS A 126 14.22 -18.70 -9.23
N GLU A 127 13.28 -17.75 -9.16
CA GLU A 127 12.29 -17.66 -8.12
C GLU A 127 11.02 -16.96 -8.59
N ILE A 128 9.93 -17.13 -7.84
CA ILE A 128 8.67 -16.42 -7.99
C ILE A 128 8.43 -15.62 -6.72
N LEU A 129 8.33 -14.28 -6.85
CA LEU A 129 8.02 -13.40 -5.74
C LEU A 129 6.53 -13.10 -5.73
N LEU A 130 5.83 -13.54 -4.68
CA LEU A 130 4.40 -13.36 -4.53
C LEU A 130 4.12 -12.09 -3.71
N CYS A 131 3.72 -11.02 -4.38
CA CYS A 131 3.46 -9.71 -3.79
C CYS A 131 2.02 -9.24 -4.07
N GLY A 132 1.04 -10.13 -3.95
CA GLY A 132 -0.37 -9.86 -4.22
C GLY A 132 -1.14 -9.18 -3.09
N GLY A 133 -0.47 -8.79 -2.01
CA GLY A 133 -1.09 -8.18 -0.83
C GLY A 133 -1.78 -9.22 0.08
N ALA A 134 -2.44 -8.71 1.13
CA ALA A 134 -3.04 -9.54 2.18
C ALA A 134 -4.16 -10.46 1.70
N TYR A 135 -4.87 -10.09 0.65
CA TYR A 135 -5.90 -10.93 0.02
C TYR A 135 -5.38 -11.75 -1.16
N GLY A 136 -4.61 -11.14 -2.05
CA GLY A 136 -4.20 -11.79 -3.30
C GLY A 136 -3.17 -12.90 -3.08
N SER A 137 -2.19 -12.70 -2.21
CA SER A 137 -1.15 -13.70 -1.97
C SER A 137 -1.69 -15.02 -1.39
N PRO A 138 -2.48 -15.03 -0.29
CA PRO A 138 -3.05 -16.26 0.22
C PRO A 138 -4.02 -16.90 -0.77
N THR A 139 -4.81 -16.12 -1.50
CA THR A 139 -5.73 -16.68 -2.52
C THR A 139 -4.97 -17.40 -3.63
N ILE A 140 -3.86 -16.84 -4.11
CA ILE A 140 -3.02 -17.50 -5.14
C ILE A 140 -2.38 -18.77 -4.57
N LEU A 141 -1.90 -18.76 -3.32
CA LEU A 141 -1.35 -19.96 -2.67
C LEU A 141 -2.41 -21.07 -2.53
N GLN A 142 -3.60 -20.74 -2.04
CA GLN A 142 -4.70 -21.70 -1.90
C GLN A 142 -5.10 -22.31 -3.26
N ARG A 143 -5.25 -21.50 -4.28
CA ARG A 143 -5.52 -21.96 -5.66
C ARG A 143 -4.38 -22.82 -6.24
N SER A 144 -3.20 -22.69 -5.68
CA SER A 144 -2.02 -23.50 -6.04
C SER A 144 -1.87 -24.78 -5.22
N GLY A 145 -2.82 -25.08 -4.32
CA GLY A 145 -2.81 -26.27 -3.47
C GLY A 145 -2.02 -26.09 -2.17
N ILE A 146 -1.73 -24.85 -1.76
CA ILE A 146 -1.03 -24.55 -0.51
C ILE A 146 -2.00 -23.86 0.46
N GLY A 147 -2.32 -24.51 1.57
CA GLY A 147 -3.27 -24.00 2.55
C GLY A 147 -3.79 -25.10 3.45
N ASN A 148 -4.85 -24.82 4.21
CA ASN A 148 -5.50 -25.83 5.04
C ASN A 148 -6.11 -26.92 4.16
N GLU A 149 -5.70 -28.20 4.37
CA GLU A 149 -6.09 -29.33 3.54
C GLU A 149 -7.62 -29.51 3.46
N SER A 150 -8.32 -29.47 4.58
CA SER A 150 -9.77 -29.68 4.60
C SER A 150 -10.51 -28.55 3.87
N PHE A 151 -10.02 -27.31 3.98
CA PHE A 151 -10.54 -26.16 3.24
C PHE A 151 -10.33 -26.33 1.73
N LEU A 152 -9.13 -26.70 1.30
CA LEU A 152 -8.81 -26.90 -0.11
C LEU A 152 -9.66 -28.01 -0.72
N GLN A 153 -9.79 -29.16 -0.03
CA GLN A 153 -10.62 -30.30 -0.46
C GLN A 153 -12.10 -29.93 -0.59
N SER A 154 -12.63 -29.09 0.30
CA SER A 154 -14.02 -28.62 0.21
C SER A 154 -14.30 -27.77 -1.05
N HIS A 155 -13.23 -27.23 -1.67
CA HIS A 155 -13.28 -26.46 -2.92
C HIS A 155 -12.79 -27.27 -4.15
N ASN A 156 -12.63 -28.57 -4.02
CA ASN A 156 -12.08 -29.46 -5.07
C ASN A 156 -10.68 -29.04 -5.54
N ILE A 157 -9.87 -28.54 -4.62
CA ILE A 157 -8.46 -28.20 -4.86
C ILE A 157 -7.61 -29.28 -4.21
N GLU A 158 -6.75 -29.92 -5.01
CA GLU A 158 -5.77 -30.88 -4.51
C GLU A 158 -4.79 -30.19 -3.57
N CYS A 159 -4.60 -30.75 -2.35
CA CYS A 159 -3.65 -30.21 -1.40
C CYS A 159 -2.23 -30.68 -1.74
N LEU A 160 -1.40 -29.75 -2.15
CA LEU A 160 0.03 -29.97 -2.39
C LEU A 160 0.83 -29.86 -1.08
N LEU A 161 0.45 -28.94 -0.22
CA LEU A 161 1.08 -28.72 1.07
C LEU A 161 0.05 -28.19 2.09
N ASP A 162 -0.20 -28.99 3.15
CA ASP A 162 -1.03 -28.54 4.27
C ASP A 162 -0.29 -27.45 5.08
N LEU A 163 -0.68 -26.20 4.85
CA LEU A 163 -0.13 -25.02 5.51
C LEU A 163 -1.28 -24.19 6.09
N LYS A 164 -1.70 -24.53 7.31
CA LYS A 164 -2.93 -24.03 7.96
C LYS A 164 -2.97 -22.52 8.13
N GLY A 165 -1.82 -21.83 8.22
CA GLY A 165 -1.76 -20.38 8.39
C GLY A 165 -2.06 -19.57 7.13
N VAL A 166 -2.16 -20.22 5.95
CA VAL A 166 -2.44 -19.50 4.70
C VAL A 166 -3.89 -19.03 4.65
N GLY A 167 -4.10 -17.72 4.63
CA GLY A 167 -5.41 -17.08 4.61
C GLY A 167 -6.03 -16.90 6.00
N GLU A 168 -5.34 -17.28 7.05
CA GLU A 168 -5.78 -17.08 8.43
C GLU A 168 -5.23 -15.79 9.04
N ASN A 169 -5.80 -15.37 10.17
CA ASN A 169 -5.35 -14.22 10.97
C ASN A 169 -5.26 -12.90 10.17
N LEU A 170 -6.22 -12.65 9.30
CA LEU A 170 -6.31 -11.36 8.60
C LEU A 170 -6.48 -10.24 9.63
N GLN A 171 -5.57 -9.27 9.60
CA GLN A 171 -5.58 -8.12 10.49
C GLN A 171 -5.50 -6.84 9.67
N ASP A 172 -6.15 -5.79 10.19
CA ASP A 172 -6.06 -4.45 9.65
C ASP A 172 -6.01 -3.44 10.79
N HIS A 173 -5.62 -2.21 10.47
CA HIS A 173 -5.61 -1.11 11.42
C HIS A 173 -7.04 -0.74 11.81
N ILE A 174 -7.22 -0.40 13.09
CA ILE A 174 -8.46 0.26 13.55
C ILE A 174 -8.36 1.72 13.10
N ASP A 175 -9.30 2.14 12.26
CA ASP A 175 -9.44 3.52 11.83
C ASP A 175 -10.79 4.07 12.35
N TYR A 176 -10.78 5.29 12.84
CA TYR A 176 -11.97 5.95 13.32
C TYR A 176 -12.08 7.36 12.75
N ILE A 177 -13.08 7.57 11.91
CA ILE A 177 -13.33 8.85 11.26
C ILE A 177 -14.46 9.57 12.00
N THR A 178 -14.16 10.76 12.52
CA THR A 178 -15.18 11.67 13.04
C THR A 178 -15.55 12.69 11.98
N SER A 179 -16.86 12.86 11.75
CA SER A 179 -17.38 13.88 10.84
C SER A 179 -18.21 14.88 11.63
N HIS A 180 -17.89 16.15 11.49
CA HIS A 180 -18.61 17.24 12.12
C HIS A 180 -19.20 18.18 11.08
N ARG A 181 -20.46 18.57 11.28
CA ARG A 181 -21.07 19.62 10.49
C ARG A 181 -20.66 20.98 11.09
N VAL A 182 -20.10 21.83 10.27
CA VAL A 182 -19.70 23.19 10.65
C VAL A 182 -20.30 24.17 9.64
N ASP A 183 -20.90 25.21 10.15
CA ASP A 183 -21.51 26.27 9.33
C ASP A 183 -20.46 27.37 9.08
N SER A 184 -19.47 27.06 8.23
CA SER A 184 -18.37 27.95 7.89
C SER A 184 -17.96 27.83 6.42
N TRP A 185 -17.73 28.97 5.78
CA TRP A 185 -17.19 29.07 4.44
C TRP A 185 -15.68 28.78 4.35
N GLU A 186 -14.99 28.60 5.48
CA GLU A 186 -13.58 28.24 5.55
C GLU A 186 -13.31 26.76 5.31
N LEU A 187 -14.37 25.96 5.37
CA LEU A 187 -14.34 24.55 4.96
C LEU A 187 -14.12 24.40 3.44
N PHE A 188 -13.94 23.18 2.99
CA PHE A 188 -13.74 22.77 1.59
C PHE A 188 -14.73 23.38 0.57
N ALA A 189 -15.78 24.04 1.03
CA ALA A 189 -16.83 24.62 0.17
C ALA A 189 -16.46 25.94 -0.52
N LYS A 190 -15.35 26.58 -0.17
CA LYS A 190 -14.93 27.86 -0.80
C LYS A 190 -14.66 27.82 -2.31
N PRO A 191 -14.40 26.72 -2.96
CA PRO A 191 -14.15 26.68 -4.38
C PRO A 191 -15.34 26.33 -5.25
N PHE A 192 -16.57 26.60 -4.87
CA PHE A 192 -17.70 26.53 -5.82
C PHE A 192 -17.49 27.39 -7.09
N LYS A 193 -16.47 28.23 -7.13
CA LYS A 193 -16.02 28.95 -8.33
C LYS A 193 -14.95 28.23 -9.16
N SER A 194 -14.49 27.06 -8.75
CA SER A 194 -13.49 26.29 -9.49
C SER A 194 -13.93 24.85 -9.66
N LEU A 195 -14.40 24.48 -10.84
CA LEU A 195 -14.68 23.08 -11.26
C LEU A 195 -13.48 22.11 -11.06
N LYS A 196 -12.29 22.66 -10.79
CA LYS A 196 -11.09 21.86 -10.48
C LYS A 196 -11.10 21.18 -9.11
N PHE A 197 -12.04 21.52 -8.24
CA PHE A 197 -12.11 20.97 -6.88
C PHE A 197 -12.85 19.62 -6.81
N LEU A 198 -13.73 19.35 -7.76
CA LEU A 198 -14.42 18.05 -7.82
C LEU A 198 -13.48 16.88 -8.15
N SER A 199 -12.29 17.16 -8.69
CA SER A 199 -11.29 16.12 -9.00
C SER A 199 -10.45 15.70 -7.78
N LEU A 200 -10.55 16.41 -6.65
CA LEU A 200 -9.80 16.11 -5.42
C LEU A 200 -10.57 15.21 -4.44
N ILE A 201 -11.85 14.95 -4.70
CA ILE A 201 -12.72 14.12 -3.84
C ILE A 201 -12.69 12.63 -4.25
N HIS A 202 -12.07 12.31 -5.38
CA HIS A 202 -11.84 10.93 -5.82
C HIS A 202 -10.36 10.54 -5.67
N ILE A 203 -9.94 10.33 -4.44
CA ILE A 203 -8.71 9.59 -4.11
C ILE A 203 -9.13 8.28 -3.47
#